data_483da2dac487ea69aad04173df2ad016
#
_entry.id   483da2dac487ea69aad04173df2ad016
#
_cell.length_a   1.000
_cell.length_b   1.000
_cell.length_c   1.000
_cell.angle_alpha   90.00
_cell.angle_beta   90.00
_cell.angle_gamma   90.00
#
_symmetry.space_group_name_H-M   'P 1'
#
loop_
_entity.id
_entity.type
_entity.pdbx_description
1 polymer ?
#
loop_
_entity_poly.entity_id
_entity_poly.type
_entity_poly.pdbx_seq_one_letter_code
_entity_poly.pdbx_strand_id
1 'polypeptide(L)'
;MGSSHPRHSFSGLSQILQAIGIDYIDESEVLTPADEQHHINKHNYKVPFVCGARNLGEALRRISEGAAFIRTKGEAGTGNVVEAVRHERAVMSDIRKASAMNDEELYAFAKEIQAPFHLLKETARLTRLPVVNFAAGGIATPGSRSYAPRFQWWH
;
A
#
# COMPACT_ATOMS: atom_id res chain seq x y z
N MET A 1 -0.16 37.40 -20.03
CA MET A 1 -0.33 37.35 -18.58
C MET A 1 -0.99 36.00 -18.24
N GLY A 2 -0.20 35.01 -17.96
CA GLY A 2 -0.69 33.66 -17.60
C GLY A 2 -0.92 33.59 -16.09
N SER A 3 -2.16 33.38 -15.68
CA SER A 3 -2.52 33.12 -14.30
C SER A 3 -2.01 31.75 -13.89
N SER A 4 -0.88 31.68 -13.21
CA SER A 4 -0.44 30.47 -12.53
C SER A 4 -1.35 30.24 -11.32
N HIS A 5 -2.33 29.36 -11.48
CA HIS A 5 -3.03 28.80 -10.32
C HIS A 5 -1.99 28.05 -9.47
N PRO A 6 -1.89 28.29 -8.18
CA PRO A 6 -1.05 27.50 -7.31
C PRO A 6 -1.63 26.08 -7.27
N ARG A 7 -0.98 25.14 -7.93
CA ARG A 7 -1.21 23.72 -7.70
C ARG A 7 -0.79 23.49 -6.27
N HIS A 8 -1.76 23.40 -5.36
CA HIS A 8 -1.50 22.92 -4.02
C HIS A 8 -1.01 21.49 -4.19
N SER A 9 0.31 21.32 -4.20
CA SER A 9 0.90 19.99 -4.30
C SER A 9 0.47 19.20 -3.07
N PHE A 10 0.22 17.91 -3.22
CA PHE A 10 -0.15 17.02 -2.12
C PHE A 10 0.87 17.10 -0.96
N SER A 11 2.13 17.43 -1.26
CA SER A 11 3.17 17.70 -0.25
C SER A 11 2.85 18.89 0.66
N GLY A 12 2.29 19.96 0.14
CA GLY A 12 1.86 21.11 0.95
C GLY A 12 0.71 20.76 1.90
N LEU A 13 -0.27 19.97 1.41
CA LEU A 13 -1.37 19.48 2.25
C LEU A 13 -0.84 18.57 3.38
N SER A 14 0.08 17.66 3.08
CA SER A 14 0.66 16.75 4.08
C SER A 14 1.42 17.52 5.18
N GLN A 15 2.09 18.64 4.85
CA GLN A 15 2.74 19.51 5.84
C GLN A 15 1.72 20.18 6.77
N ILE A 16 0.59 20.66 6.21
CA ILE A 16 -0.49 21.25 7.01
C ILE A 16 -1.11 20.19 7.92
N LEU A 17 -1.42 19.02 7.40
CA LEU A 17 -1.99 17.90 8.16
C LEU A 17 -1.06 17.48 9.30
N GLN A 18 0.24 17.40 9.06
CA GLN A 18 1.21 17.11 10.12
C GLN A 18 1.25 18.22 11.18
N ALA A 19 1.16 19.49 10.78
CA ALA A 19 1.21 20.63 11.69
C ALA A 19 0.00 20.71 12.65
N ILE A 20 -1.17 20.23 12.23
CA ILE A 20 -2.39 20.15 13.06
C ILE A 20 -2.43 18.91 13.95
N GLY A 21 -1.44 18.00 13.86
CA GLY A 21 -1.26 16.89 14.80
C GLY A 21 -2.18 15.69 14.53
N ILE A 22 -2.43 15.35 13.28
CA ILE A 22 -3.15 14.11 12.91
C ILE A 22 -2.29 12.87 13.16
N ASP A 23 -2.95 11.73 13.41
CA ASP A 23 -2.27 10.46 13.73
C ASP A 23 -1.70 9.77 12.48
N TYR A 24 -2.41 9.84 11.34
CA TYR A 24 -2.05 9.17 10.07
C TYR A 24 -2.45 10.03 8.87
N ILE A 25 -1.70 9.88 7.77
CA ILE A 25 -2.10 10.39 6.45
C ILE A 25 -2.44 9.20 5.56
N ASP A 26 -3.69 9.08 5.13
CA ASP A 26 -4.06 8.10 4.09
C ASP A 26 -3.85 8.73 2.71
N GLU A 27 -2.83 8.28 2.00
CA GLU A 27 -2.57 8.64 0.62
C GLU A 27 -3.49 7.81 -0.27
N SER A 28 -4.70 8.36 -0.50
CA SER A 28 -5.69 7.70 -1.34
C SER A 28 -5.46 8.03 -2.81
N GLU A 29 -5.00 7.06 -3.57
CA GLU A 29 -4.87 7.16 -5.03
C GLU A 29 -6.22 7.01 -5.76
N VAL A 30 -7.30 6.71 -5.04
CA VAL A 30 -8.63 6.45 -5.63
C VAL A 30 -9.31 7.74 -6.08
N LEU A 31 -9.03 8.88 -5.45
CA LEU A 31 -9.68 10.16 -5.72
C LEU A 31 -8.94 11.03 -6.74
N THR A 32 -7.69 10.69 -7.06
CA THR A 32 -6.91 11.39 -8.09
C THR A 32 -6.18 10.37 -8.94
N PRO A 33 -6.75 9.93 -10.09
CA PRO A 33 -6.03 9.11 -11.06
C PRO A 33 -4.82 9.83 -11.66
N ALA A 34 -4.51 11.03 -11.18
CA ALA A 34 -3.61 11.96 -11.81
C ALA A 34 -2.14 11.63 -11.60
N ASP A 35 -1.73 10.77 -10.67
CA ASP A 35 -0.30 10.67 -10.43
C ASP A 35 0.19 9.31 -9.95
N GLU A 36 0.10 8.31 -10.83
CA GLU A 36 0.83 7.04 -10.63
C GLU A 36 2.35 7.24 -10.67
N GLN A 37 2.83 8.41 -11.11
CA GLN A 37 4.24 8.71 -11.33
C GLN A 37 4.87 9.62 -10.26
N HIS A 38 4.08 10.40 -9.52
CA HIS A 38 4.60 11.38 -8.56
C HIS A 38 4.13 11.07 -7.14
N HIS A 39 4.84 10.14 -6.49
CA HIS A 39 4.63 9.84 -5.08
C HIS A 39 5.52 10.72 -4.21
N ILE A 40 4.99 11.10 -3.02
CA ILE A 40 5.73 11.87 -2.04
C ILE A 40 6.79 10.97 -1.39
N ASN A 41 7.98 11.52 -1.16
CA ASN A 41 8.95 10.91 -0.27
C ASN A 41 8.46 11.03 1.18
N LYS A 42 7.85 9.97 1.70
CA LYS A 42 7.21 9.90 3.01
C LYS A 42 8.22 9.95 4.16
N HIS A 43 9.49 9.66 3.89
CA HIS A 43 10.56 9.77 4.88
C HIS A 43 10.81 11.21 5.37
N ASN A 44 10.31 12.21 4.64
CA ASN A 44 10.40 13.62 5.03
C ASN A 44 9.37 14.02 6.10
N TYR A 45 8.49 13.13 6.50
CA TYR A 45 7.39 13.40 7.44
C TYR A 45 7.53 12.55 8.69
N LYS A 46 7.05 13.08 9.84
CA LYS A 46 6.99 12.35 11.11
C LYS A 46 5.70 11.54 11.25
N VAL A 47 4.64 12.00 10.57
CA VAL A 47 3.33 11.33 10.56
C VAL A 47 3.40 10.09 9.66
N PRO A 48 2.97 8.91 10.13
CA PRO A 48 2.95 7.70 9.33
C PRO A 48 1.92 7.76 8.20
N PHE A 49 2.28 7.19 7.05
CA PHE A 49 1.42 7.13 5.87
C PHE A 49 0.82 5.73 5.71
N VAL A 50 -0.47 5.73 5.35
CA VAL A 50 -1.21 4.56 4.87
C VAL A 50 -1.29 4.66 3.35
N CYS A 51 -0.92 3.60 2.63
CA CYS A 51 -0.95 3.58 1.17
C CYS A 51 -1.73 2.37 0.65
N GLY A 52 -2.44 2.55 -0.46
CA GLY A 52 -3.14 1.46 -1.13
C GLY A 52 -2.21 0.65 -2.04
N ALA A 53 -2.45 -0.66 -2.14
CA ALA A 53 -1.78 -1.54 -3.09
C ALA A 53 -2.72 -2.62 -3.63
N ARG A 54 -2.52 -3.02 -4.89
CA ARG A 54 -3.27 -4.08 -5.58
C ARG A 54 -2.48 -5.38 -5.71
N ASN A 55 -1.16 -5.30 -5.62
CA ASN A 55 -0.23 -6.42 -5.77
C ASN A 55 1.04 -6.19 -4.94
N LEU A 56 1.88 -7.22 -4.86
CA LEU A 56 3.11 -7.17 -4.06
C LEU A 56 4.10 -6.12 -4.55
N GLY A 57 4.29 -5.97 -5.85
CA GLY A 57 5.23 -4.99 -6.40
C GLY A 57 4.85 -3.57 -6.03
N GLU A 58 3.58 -3.22 -6.16
CA GLU A 58 3.06 -1.92 -5.74
C GLU A 58 3.24 -1.70 -4.24
N ALA A 59 2.89 -2.69 -3.40
CA ALA A 59 3.09 -2.62 -1.95
C ALA A 59 4.54 -2.34 -1.57
N LEU A 60 5.49 -3.04 -2.17
CA LEU A 60 6.91 -2.88 -1.88
C LEU A 60 7.45 -1.52 -2.35
N ARG A 61 6.95 -0.98 -3.46
CA ARG A 61 7.29 0.39 -3.88
C ARG A 61 6.78 1.43 -2.89
N ARG A 62 5.54 1.31 -2.39
CA ARG A 62 5.00 2.21 -1.36
C ARG A 62 5.81 2.13 -0.06
N ILE A 63 6.21 0.94 0.36
CA ILE A 63 7.08 0.76 1.54
C ILE A 63 8.45 1.42 1.30
N SER A 64 9.02 1.29 0.11
CA SER A 64 10.27 1.96 -0.27
C SER A 64 10.19 3.49 -0.18
N GLU A 65 9.01 4.06 -0.45
CA GLU A 65 8.74 5.49 -0.34
C GLU A 65 8.48 5.96 1.11
N GLY A 66 8.42 5.03 2.06
CA GLY A 66 8.20 5.29 3.48
C GLY A 66 6.78 5.06 3.98
N ALA A 67 5.96 4.27 3.28
CA ALA A 67 4.65 3.88 3.80
C ALA A 67 4.80 3.02 5.07
N ALA A 68 4.10 3.39 6.14
CA ALA A 68 4.08 2.65 7.40
C ALA A 68 3.00 1.57 7.43
N PHE A 69 1.96 1.71 6.59
CA PHE A 69 0.85 0.78 6.48
C PHE A 69 0.48 0.58 5.00
N ILE A 70 0.10 -0.66 4.68
CA ILE A 70 -0.45 -1.01 3.37
C ILE A 70 -1.90 -1.45 3.55
N ARG A 71 -2.80 -0.89 2.74
CA ARG A 71 -4.18 -1.38 2.61
C ARG A 71 -4.44 -1.92 1.22
N THR A 72 -5.36 -2.88 1.10
CA THR A 72 -5.82 -3.30 -0.22
C THR A 72 -6.63 -2.19 -0.87
N LYS A 73 -6.53 -2.05 -2.19
CA LYS A 73 -7.42 -1.20 -2.96
C LYS A 73 -8.73 -1.97 -3.23
N GLY A 74 -9.81 -1.59 -2.54
CA GLY A 74 -11.13 -2.12 -2.75
C GLY A 74 -12.10 -1.04 -3.23
N GLU A 75 -13.31 -1.43 -3.60
CA GLU A 75 -14.37 -0.49 -3.98
C GLU A 75 -15.07 0.04 -2.73
N ALA A 76 -14.62 1.17 -2.23
CA ALA A 76 -15.20 1.80 -1.05
C ALA A 76 -16.66 2.22 -1.31
N GLY A 77 -17.53 2.01 -0.31
CA GLY A 77 -18.94 2.41 -0.36
C GLY A 77 -19.88 1.50 -1.16
N THR A 78 -19.37 0.47 -1.84
CA THR A 78 -20.21 -0.43 -2.66
C THR A 78 -20.78 -1.60 -1.89
N GLY A 79 -20.22 -1.95 -0.71
CA GLY A 79 -20.53 -3.20 -0.01
C GLY A 79 -19.98 -4.45 -0.71
N ASN A 80 -19.22 -4.28 -1.79
CA ASN A 80 -18.60 -5.35 -2.57
C ASN A 80 -17.16 -5.57 -2.12
N VAL A 81 -16.91 -6.66 -1.41
CA VAL A 81 -15.60 -7.04 -0.86
C VAL A 81 -14.70 -7.77 -1.90
N VAL A 82 -15.23 -8.12 -3.07
CA VAL A 82 -14.56 -8.99 -4.06
C VAL A 82 -13.20 -8.44 -4.48
N GLU A 83 -13.11 -7.15 -4.79
CA GLU A 83 -11.85 -6.52 -5.20
C GLU A 83 -10.81 -6.50 -4.07
N ALA A 84 -11.23 -6.19 -2.84
CA ALA A 84 -10.33 -6.22 -1.68
C ALA A 84 -9.76 -7.63 -1.45
N VAL A 85 -10.60 -8.67 -1.55
CA VAL A 85 -10.20 -10.07 -1.42
C VAL A 85 -9.27 -10.49 -2.57
N ARG A 86 -9.57 -10.05 -3.80
CA ARG A 86 -8.75 -10.37 -4.98
C ARG A 86 -7.33 -9.81 -4.84
N HIS A 87 -7.20 -8.53 -4.49
CA HIS A 87 -5.90 -7.88 -4.31
C HIS A 87 -5.12 -8.48 -3.15
N GLU A 88 -5.80 -8.78 -2.06
CA GLU A 88 -5.20 -9.46 -0.93
C GLU A 88 -4.64 -10.84 -1.30
N ARG A 89 -5.43 -11.66 -2.00
CA ARG A 89 -5.00 -12.97 -2.47
C ARG A 89 -3.81 -12.86 -3.41
N ALA A 90 -3.76 -11.83 -4.26
CA ALA A 90 -2.63 -11.57 -5.13
C ALA A 90 -1.35 -11.30 -4.32
N VAL A 91 -1.39 -10.38 -3.37
CA VAL A 91 -0.26 -10.06 -2.49
C VAL A 91 0.22 -11.30 -1.73
N MET A 92 -0.68 -12.05 -1.10
CA MET A 92 -0.33 -13.23 -0.30
C MET A 92 0.18 -14.39 -1.16
N SER A 93 -0.31 -14.53 -2.39
CA SER A 93 0.18 -15.52 -3.34
C SER A 93 1.62 -15.22 -3.76
N ASP A 94 1.92 -13.97 -4.08
CA ASP A 94 3.25 -13.52 -4.46
C ASP A 94 4.25 -13.64 -3.30
N ILE A 95 3.83 -13.36 -2.07
CA ILE A 95 4.66 -13.57 -0.86
C ILE A 95 5.00 -15.04 -0.71
N ARG A 96 4.03 -15.96 -0.84
CA ARG A 96 4.28 -17.41 -0.77
C ARG A 96 5.22 -17.87 -1.88
N LYS A 97 5.03 -17.37 -3.11
CA LYS A 97 5.92 -17.63 -4.24
C LYS A 97 7.34 -17.17 -3.93
N ALA A 98 7.51 -15.94 -3.47
CA ALA A 98 8.82 -15.39 -3.11
C ALA A 98 9.50 -16.18 -1.99
N SER A 99 8.76 -16.64 -0.99
CA SER A 99 9.32 -17.39 0.16
C SER A 99 9.89 -18.77 -0.24
N ALA A 100 9.51 -19.30 -1.40
CA ALA A 100 10.03 -20.57 -1.91
C ALA A 100 11.20 -20.40 -2.90
N MET A 101 11.58 -19.15 -3.24
CA MET A 101 12.62 -18.85 -4.21
C MET A 101 14.01 -18.75 -3.57
N ASN A 102 15.04 -19.12 -4.31
CA ASN A 102 16.43 -18.78 -3.97
C ASN A 102 16.76 -17.32 -4.33
N ASP A 103 17.95 -16.84 -3.98
CA ASP A 103 18.35 -15.44 -4.18
C ASP A 103 18.37 -15.01 -5.66
N GLU A 104 18.76 -15.88 -6.58
CA GLU A 104 18.79 -15.58 -8.02
C GLU A 104 17.38 -15.45 -8.58
N GLU A 105 16.49 -16.36 -8.19
CA GLU A 105 15.08 -16.33 -8.56
C GLU A 105 14.38 -15.09 -7.98
N LEU A 106 14.68 -14.74 -6.71
CA LEU A 106 14.17 -13.53 -6.08
C LEU A 106 14.63 -12.27 -6.82
N TYR A 107 15.88 -12.25 -7.31
CA TYR A 107 16.38 -11.12 -8.06
C TYR A 107 15.67 -10.95 -9.40
N ALA A 108 15.41 -12.04 -10.11
CA ALA A 108 14.64 -12.03 -11.34
C ALA A 108 13.17 -11.61 -11.07
N PHE A 109 12.56 -12.15 -10.02
CA PHE A 109 11.20 -11.82 -9.63
C PHE A 109 11.05 -10.36 -9.19
N ALA A 110 12.03 -9.78 -8.48
CA ALA A 110 12.04 -8.38 -8.13
C ALA A 110 11.97 -7.47 -9.37
N LYS A 111 12.69 -7.81 -10.44
CA LYS A 111 12.62 -7.10 -11.72
C LYS A 111 11.25 -7.24 -12.39
N GLU A 112 10.69 -8.46 -12.39
CA GLU A 112 9.38 -8.74 -12.97
C GLU A 112 8.28 -7.88 -12.34
N ILE A 113 8.24 -7.82 -10.99
CA ILE A 113 7.22 -7.05 -10.25
C ILE A 113 7.62 -5.59 -10.01
N GLN A 114 8.77 -5.15 -10.52
CA GLN A 114 9.31 -3.80 -10.37
C GLN A 114 9.43 -3.37 -8.89
N ALA A 115 9.91 -4.27 -8.04
CA ALA A 115 10.07 -4.04 -6.60
C ALA A 115 11.54 -3.93 -6.19
N PRO A 116 11.87 -3.17 -5.13
CA PRO A 116 13.20 -3.15 -4.56
C PRO A 116 13.60 -4.54 -4.04
N PHE A 117 14.72 -5.07 -4.53
CA PHE A 117 15.18 -6.43 -4.22
C PHE A 117 15.33 -6.69 -2.70
N HIS A 118 15.90 -5.73 -1.96
CA HIS A 118 16.11 -5.89 -0.52
C HIS A 118 14.80 -6.03 0.25
N LEU A 119 13.75 -5.30 -0.14
CA LEU A 119 12.42 -5.41 0.49
C LEU A 119 11.73 -6.73 0.11
N LEU A 120 11.89 -7.19 -1.15
CA LEU A 120 11.36 -8.49 -1.55
C LEU A 120 12.04 -9.63 -0.78
N LYS A 121 13.36 -9.57 -0.62
CA LYS A 121 14.13 -10.56 0.15
C LYS A 121 13.72 -10.57 1.63
N GLU A 122 13.52 -9.40 2.23
CA GLU A 122 13.00 -9.30 3.59
C GLU A 122 11.60 -9.87 3.72
N THR A 123 10.70 -9.54 2.78
CA THR A 123 9.34 -10.07 2.72
C THR A 123 9.31 -11.59 2.59
N ALA A 124 10.16 -12.16 1.74
CA ALA A 124 10.32 -13.60 1.57
C ALA A 124 10.76 -14.28 2.88
N ARG A 125 11.75 -13.70 3.57
CA ARG A 125 12.25 -14.19 4.86
C ARG A 125 11.19 -14.11 5.98
N LEU A 126 10.42 -13.02 6.02
CA LEU A 126 9.38 -12.79 7.02
C LEU A 126 8.09 -13.56 6.71
N THR A 127 7.90 -14.03 5.46
CA THR A 127 6.63 -14.59 4.93
C THR A 127 5.42 -13.64 5.06
N ARG A 128 5.68 -12.35 5.18
CA ARG A 128 4.71 -11.25 5.28
C ARG A 128 5.36 -9.94 4.87
N LEU A 129 4.56 -8.91 4.61
CA LEU A 129 5.10 -7.56 4.44
C LEU A 129 5.84 -7.08 5.69
N PRO A 130 6.91 -6.26 5.55
CA PRO A 130 7.63 -5.70 6.69
C PRO A 130 6.84 -4.64 7.47
N VAL A 131 5.70 -4.21 6.93
CA VAL A 131 4.75 -3.27 7.56
C VAL A 131 3.39 -3.93 7.76
N VAL A 132 2.53 -3.30 8.54
CA VAL A 132 1.14 -3.77 8.73
C VAL A 132 0.39 -3.70 7.40
N ASN A 133 -0.31 -4.80 7.07
CA ASN A 133 -1.19 -4.90 5.92
C ASN A 133 -2.62 -5.21 6.37
N PHE A 134 -3.61 -4.51 5.81
CA PHE A 134 -5.01 -4.74 6.10
C PHE A 134 -5.91 -4.59 4.87
N ALA A 135 -7.04 -5.30 4.88
CA ALA A 135 -8.03 -5.19 3.82
C ALA A 135 -8.90 -3.94 4.04
N ALA A 136 -9.16 -3.21 2.96
CA ALA A 136 -10.05 -2.07 2.96
C ALA A 136 -10.90 -2.03 1.69
N GLY A 137 -12.07 -1.39 1.80
CA GLY A 137 -13.03 -1.22 0.71
C GLY A 137 -14.05 -2.35 0.59
N GLY A 138 -15.33 -1.98 0.50
CA GLY A 138 -16.44 -2.90 0.30
C GLY A 138 -16.82 -3.77 1.51
N ILE A 139 -16.26 -3.54 2.69
CA ILE A 139 -16.55 -4.32 3.90
C ILE A 139 -17.82 -3.75 4.54
N ALA A 140 -18.93 -4.48 4.42
CA ALA A 140 -20.24 -4.04 4.89
C ALA A 140 -20.73 -4.80 6.13
N THR A 141 -20.24 -6.01 6.40
CA THR A 141 -20.72 -6.86 7.49
C THR A 141 -19.57 -7.59 8.21
N PRO A 142 -19.78 -8.02 9.47
CA PRO A 142 -18.82 -8.89 10.17
C PRO A 142 -18.48 -10.18 9.41
N GLY A 143 -19.42 -10.72 8.63
CA GLY A 143 -19.22 -11.89 7.78
C GLY A 143 -18.24 -11.65 6.64
N SER A 144 -18.05 -10.41 6.19
CA SER A 144 -17.03 -10.05 5.20
C SER A 144 -15.61 -10.34 5.69
N ARG A 145 -15.42 -10.44 7.01
CA ARG A 145 -14.13 -10.80 7.65
C ARG A 145 -13.69 -12.24 7.39
N SER A 146 -14.64 -13.15 7.19
CA SER A 146 -14.36 -14.59 7.03
C SER A 146 -13.68 -14.93 5.70
N TYR A 147 -13.75 -14.04 4.71
CA TYR A 147 -13.13 -14.23 3.40
C TYR A 147 -11.64 -13.83 3.34
N ALA A 148 -11.12 -13.20 4.40
CA ALA A 148 -9.71 -12.84 4.51
C ALA A 148 -9.00 -13.70 5.58
N PRO A 149 -8.47 -14.88 5.21
CA PRO A 149 -7.83 -15.75 6.17
C PRO A 149 -6.50 -15.15 6.64
N ARG A 150 -6.41 -14.91 7.95
CA ARG A 150 -5.21 -14.54 8.72
C ARG A 150 -4.69 -13.11 8.57
N PHE A 151 -5.57 -12.13 8.80
CA PHE A 151 -5.15 -10.77 9.12
C PHE A 151 -4.95 -10.59 10.62
N GLN A 152 -3.89 -9.87 11.00
CA GLN A 152 -3.83 -9.28 12.32
C GLN A 152 -4.87 -8.15 12.37
N TRP A 153 -6.00 -8.47 12.97
CA TRP A 153 -6.99 -7.47 13.33
C TRP A 153 -6.48 -6.70 14.54
N TRP A 154 -6.38 -5.40 14.41
CA TRP A 154 -6.27 -4.55 15.59
C TRP A 154 -7.62 -4.56 16.32
N HIS A 155 -7.59 -4.97 17.59
CA HIS A 155 -8.67 -4.74 18.55
C HIS A 155 -8.47 -3.39 19.20
#